data_7ef551793f4075ff177a779f778f937c
#
_entry.id   7ef551793f4075ff177a779f778f937c
#
_cell.length_a   1.000
_cell.length_b   1.000
_cell.length_c   1.000
_cell.angle_alpha   90.00
_cell.angle_beta   90.00
_cell.angle_gamma   90.00
#
_symmetry.space_group_name_H-M   'P 1'
#
loop_
_entity.id
_entity.type
_entity.pdbx_description
1 polymer ?
#
loop_
_entity_poly.entity_id
_entity_poly.type
_entity_poly.pdbx_seq_one_letter_code
_entity_poly.pdbx_strand_id
1 'polypeptide(L)' 'MKTPIFVRSFSEEEREALQAGLRSKDTFTLRRCQALLASSRGEYAPKIAESLGCGQQTVRDAIHAFNEREV' A
#
# COMPACT_ATOMS: atom_id res chain seq x y z
N MET A 1 10.76 -10.59 18.06
CA MET A 1 9.83 -9.52 17.65
C MET A 1 9.93 -9.25 16.17
N LYS A 2 8.80 -9.18 15.50
CA LYS A 2 8.81 -8.91 14.06
C LYS A 2 8.94 -7.42 13.82
N THR A 3 9.85 -7.04 12.93
CA THR A 3 10.00 -5.67 12.50
C THR A 3 8.79 -5.27 11.64
N PRO A 4 8.18 -4.10 11.88
CA PRO A 4 7.10 -3.63 11.01
C PRO A 4 7.58 -3.52 9.58
N ILE A 5 6.68 -3.85 8.64
CA ILE A 5 6.99 -3.77 7.23
C ILE A 5 6.36 -2.50 6.64
N PHE A 6 7.16 -1.79 5.86
CA PHE A 6 6.71 -0.57 5.19
C PHE A 6 7.04 -0.66 3.70
N VAL A 7 6.25 0.04 2.89
CA VAL A 7 6.53 0.13 1.47
C VAL A 7 7.80 0.95 1.25
N ARG A 8 8.58 0.58 0.23
CA ARG A 8 9.76 1.35 -0.16
C ARG A 8 9.38 2.72 -0.70
N SER A 9 10.36 3.59 -0.84
CA SER A 9 10.13 4.91 -1.42
C SER A 9 9.61 4.80 -2.85
N PHE A 10 8.72 5.70 -3.21
CA PHE A 10 8.16 5.76 -4.56
C PHE A 10 8.99 6.68 -5.45
N SER A 11 9.10 6.30 -6.71
CA SER A 11 9.53 7.24 -7.74
C SER A 11 8.36 8.21 -7.99
N GLU A 12 8.63 9.30 -8.64
CA GLU A 12 7.59 10.28 -8.95
C GLU A 12 6.50 9.66 -9.82
N GLU A 13 6.89 8.85 -10.79
CA GLU A 13 5.95 8.15 -11.66
C GLU A 13 5.08 7.19 -10.88
N GLU A 14 5.69 6.47 -9.94
CA GLU A 14 4.95 5.53 -9.11
C GLU A 14 3.94 6.26 -8.22
N ARG A 15 4.34 7.38 -7.65
CA ARG A 15 3.45 8.17 -6.80
C ARG A 15 2.25 8.67 -7.60
N GLU A 16 2.49 9.16 -8.79
CA GLU A 16 1.40 9.62 -9.66
C GLU A 16 0.46 8.49 -10.04
N ALA A 17 1.01 7.32 -10.34
CA ALA A 17 0.20 6.16 -10.68
C ALA A 17 -0.66 5.72 -9.49
N LEU A 18 -0.10 5.74 -8.28
CA LEU A 18 -0.86 5.38 -7.09
C LEU A 18 -1.96 6.38 -6.80
N GLN A 19 -1.68 7.67 -6.97
CA GLN A 19 -2.71 8.70 -6.78
C GLN A 19 -3.82 8.58 -7.80
N ALA A 20 -3.46 8.26 -9.05
CA ALA A 20 -4.46 8.01 -10.09
C ALA A 20 -5.33 6.80 -9.74
N GLY A 21 -4.74 5.78 -9.12
CA GLY A 21 -5.46 4.59 -8.69
C GLY A 21 -6.51 4.86 -7.62
N LEU A 22 -6.40 5.97 -6.90
CA LEU A 22 -7.41 6.36 -5.91
C LEU A 22 -8.74 6.76 -6.57
N ARG A 23 -8.73 6.98 -7.86
CA ARG A 23 -9.93 7.30 -8.63
C ARG A 23 -10.51 6.07 -9.32
N SER A 24 -9.90 4.92 -9.13
CA SER A 24 -10.34 3.70 -9.76
C SER A 24 -11.70 3.25 -9.24
N LYS A 25 -12.53 2.72 -10.13
CA LYS A 25 -13.80 2.13 -9.76
C LYS A 25 -13.62 0.69 -9.28
N ASP A 26 -12.46 0.10 -9.56
CA ASP A 26 -12.13 -1.23 -9.09
C ASP A 26 -11.71 -1.16 -7.62
N THR A 27 -12.51 -1.75 -6.75
CA THR A 27 -12.28 -1.73 -5.32
C THR A 27 -10.92 -2.32 -4.94
N PHE A 28 -10.51 -3.37 -5.64
CA PHE A 28 -9.21 -4.01 -5.37
C PHE A 28 -8.06 -3.03 -5.64
N THR A 29 -8.09 -2.38 -6.80
CA THR A 29 -7.07 -1.38 -7.16
C THR A 29 -7.06 -0.23 -6.20
N LEU A 30 -8.24 0.28 -5.86
CA LEU A 30 -8.39 1.40 -4.92
C LEU A 30 -7.77 1.07 -3.57
N ARG A 31 -8.12 -0.08 -2.99
CA ARG A 31 -7.59 -0.50 -1.69
C ARG A 31 -6.09 -0.67 -1.71
N ARG A 32 -5.57 -1.25 -2.79
CA ARG A 32 -4.13 -1.45 -2.94
C ARG A 32 -3.40 -0.10 -2.94
N CYS A 33 -3.90 0.87 -3.70
CA CYS A 33 -3.28 2.19 -3.76
C CYS A 33 -3.38 2.90 -2.41
N GLN A 34 -4.52 2.82 -1.74
CA GLN A 34 -4.69 3.40 -0.41
C GLN A 34 -3.72 2.80 0.60
N ALA A 35 -3.55 1.46 0.56
CA ALA A 35 -2.65 0.77 1.48
C ALA A 35 -1.21 1.20 1.26
N LEU A 36 -0.77 1.27 0.01
CA LEU A 36 0.61 1.64 -0.30
C LEU A 36 0.90 3.08 0.08
N LEU A 37 -0.02 3.99 -0.20
CA LEU A 37 0.16 5.40 0.16
C LEU A 37 0.16 5.58 1.68
N ALA A 38 -0.70 4.87 2.40
CA ALA A 38 -0.71 4.92 3.87
C ALA A 38 0.59 4.39 4.45
N SER A 39 1.10 3.29 3.89
CA SER A 39 2.38 2.72 4.33
C SER A 39 3.53 3.70 4.11
N SER A 40 3.50 4.46 3.02
CA SER A 40 4.54 5.46 2.73
C SER A 40 4.53 6.60 3.74
N ARG A 41 3.41 6.81 4.43
CA ARG A 41 3.32 7.83 5.48
C ARG A 41 3.72 7.29 6.85
N GLY A 42 4.16 6.04 6.92
CA GLY A 42 4.62 5.43 8.16
C GLY A 42 3.52 4.73 8.97
N GLU A 43 2.36 4.49 8.40
CA GLU A 43 1.31 3.75 9.08
C GLU A 43 1.61 2.26 9.08
N TYR A 44 1.29 1.59 10.18
CA TYR A 44 1.52 0.14 10.32
C TYR A 44 0.43 -0.65 9.60
N ALA A 45 0.80 -1.82 9.09
CA ALA A 45 -0.13 -2.69 8.37
C ALA A 45 -1.43 -2.99 9.14
N PRO A 46 -1.40 -3.32 10.44
CA PRO A 46 -2.64 -3.53 11.18
C PRO A 46 -3.56 -2.30 11.19
N LYS A 47 -2.96 -1.12 11.31
CA LYS A 47 -3.70 0.13 11.31
C LYS A 47 -4.33 0.40 9.95
N ILE A 48 -3.56 0.16 8.89
CA ILE A 48 -4.04 0.34 7.52
C ILE A 48 -5.21 -0.62 7.25
N ALA A 49 -5.04 -1.88 7.63
CA ALA A 49 -6.07 -2.90 7.44
C ALA A 49 -7.37 -2.51 8.14
N GLU A 50 -7.27 -2.02 9.36
CA GLU A 50 -8.43 -1.57 10.12
C GLU A 50 -9.13 -0.41 9.42
N SER A 51 -8.36 0.57 8.96
CA SER A 51 -8.91 1.74 8.27
C SER A 51 -9.60 1.38 6.96
N LEU A 52 -9.06 0.39 6.25
CA LEU A 52 -9.61 0.00 4.95
C LEU A 52 -10.65 -1.11 5.04
N GLY A 53 -10.83 -1.69 6.21
CA GLY A 53 -11.77 -2.78 6.39
C GLY A 53 -11.34 -4.07 5.71
N CYS A 54 -10.03 -4.33 5.64
CA CYS A 54 -9.51 -5.56 5.05
C CYS A 54 -8.57 -6.27 6.01
N GLY A 55 -8.08 -7.44 5.61
CA GLY A 55 -7.16 -8.21 6.43
C GLY A 55 -5.75 -7.65 6.40
N GLN A 56 -5.01 -7.84 7.48
CA GLN A 56 -3.61 -7.41 7.55
C GLN A 56 -2.76 -8.08 6.48
N GLN A 57 -3.05 -9.35 6.16
CA GLN A 57 -2.30 -10.07 5.15
C GLN A 57 -2.46 -9.43 3.78
N THR A 58 -3.65 -8.92 3.47
CA THR A 58 -3.88 -8.20 2.21
C THR A 58 -2.97 -6.99 2.09
N VAL A 59 -2.83 -6.22 3.17
CA VAL A 59 -1.95 -5.05 3.21
C VAL A 59 -0.50 -5.47 3.06
N ARG A 60 -0.07 -6.49 3.80
CA ARG A 60 1.31 -6.98 3.74
C ARG A 60 1.65 -7.50 2.35
N ASP A 61 0.73 -8.23 1.73
CA ASP A 61 0.94 -8.76 0.38
C ASP A 61 1.14 -7.63 -0.62
N ALA A 62 0.36 -6.57 -0.51
CA ALA A 62 0.50 -5.40 -1.38
C ALA A 62 1.86 -4.75 -1.19
N ILE A 63 2.29 -4.58 0.06
CA ILE A 63 3.60 -3.98 0.37
C ILE A 63 4.73 -4.86 -0.17
N HIS A 64 4.68 -6.16 0.07
CA HIS A 64 5.71 -7.08 -0.41
C HIS A 64 5.78 -7.08 -1.93
N ALA A 65 4.65 -7.17 -2.59
CA ALA A 65 4.61 -7.17 -4.05
C ALA A 65 5.22 -5.90 -4.63
N PHE A 66 4.91 -4.76 -4.01
CA PHE A 66 5.46 -3.49 -4.47
C PHE A 66 6.97 -3.41 -4.21
N ASN A 67 7.42 -3.84 -3.03
CA ASN A 67 8.83 -3.78 -2.67
C ASN A 67 9.70 -4.68 -3.54
N GLU A 68 9.14 -5.75 -4.07
CA GLU A 68 9.84 -6.65 -4.96
C GLU A 68 9.97 -6.12 -6.40
N ARG A 69 9.22 -5.08 -6.74
CA ARG A 69 9.30 -4.48 -8.07
C ARG A 69 10.61 -3.71 -8.19
N GLU A 70 11.28 -3.93 -9.31
CA GLU A 70 12.48 -3.17 -9.60
C GLU A 70 12.11 -1.82 -10.21
N VAL A 71 12.90 -0.84 -9.84
CA VAL A 71 12.72 0.52 -10.34
C VAL A 71 13.37 0.67 -11.70
#